data_0e5bc2ba15482413ddad09ea5b35027e
#
_entry.id   0e5bc2ba15482413ddad09ea5b35027e
#
_cell.length_a   1.000
_cell.length_b   1.000
_cell.length_c   1.000
_cell.angle_alpha   90.00
_cell.angle_beta   90.00
_cell.angle_gamma   90.00
#
_symmetry.space_group_name_H-M   'P 1'
#
loop_
_entity.id
_entity.type
_entity.pdbx_description
1 polymer ?
#
loop_
_entity_poly.entity_id
_entity_poly.type
_entity_poly.pdbx_seq_one_letter_code
_entity_poly.pdbx_strand_id
1 'polypeptide(L)'
;VINHLNNFMTSTKVQPYADFDISKIAGENMDKATYLFAQTINADKDEIIVSASTTLNMYVLSNAIKGILSPGDEIIVTNQDHEANIGAWRRLEKDGYVIKEWKLNPMNAELEIDSLKQLLTSKTKLVAVTHCSNIVGSVNNLKLISKIVHDHDAYIVGDGVSYAPHGFPDVKDLDIDFYTFSLYKTFGPHLGLLYGKKSILNKLPNQNHQFLEGEVPYTLNPGGPNHEELSCLIGIHEYFDNLYNHHFSNKDISIRNKIEQVNNLIAKHEEIIANPLLDYLDSRKDVRLIGKNKIKNKNRAPTVAFIFDNKSSKEVSNELVKRGIATRNDNFYAWRCLKALGIDTEDGVVR
;
A
#
# COMPACT_ATOMS: atom_id res chain seq x y z
N VAL A 1 -17.09 10.59 3.78
CA VAL A 1 -17.22 9.52 2.78
C VAL A 1 -18.70 9.22 2.53
N ILE A 2 -19.46 8.71 3.52
CA ILE A 2 -20.88 8.32 3.33
C ILE A 2 -21.74 9.48 2.80
N ASN A 3 -21.62 10.67 3.38
CA ASN A 3 -22.38 11.85 2.94
C ASN A 3 -22.04 12.25 1.49
N HIS A 4 -20.77 12.17 1.08
CA HIS A 4 -20.36 12.44 -0.30
C HIS A 4 -20.91 11.40 -1.27
N LEU A 5 -20.87 10.11 -0.89
CA LEU A 5 -21.45 9.05 -1.71
C LEU A 5 -22.97 9.24 -1.88
N ASN A 6 -23.69 9.47 -0.78
CA ASN A 6 -25.14 9.73 -0.81
C ASN A 6 -25.47 10.97 -1.68
N ASN A 7 -24.70 12.06 -1.53
CA ASN A 7 -24.90 13.26 -2.32
C ASN A 7 -24.67 12.99 -3.82
N PHE A 8 -23.61 12.26 -4.18
CA PHE A 8 -23.37 11.89 -5.58
C PHE A 8 -24.54 11.08 -6.14
N MET A 9 -24.97 10.04 -5.43
CA MET A 9 -26.05 9.13 -5.88
C MET A 9 -27.41 9.81 -6.01
N THR A 10 -27.69 10.81 -5.17
CA THR A 10 -29.01 11.48 -5.13
C THR A 10 -29.06 12.80 -5.93
N SER A 11 -27.94 13.44 -6.17
CA SER A 11 -27.90 14.80 -6.73
C SER A 11 -27.09 14.93 -8.03
N THR A 12 -26.05 14.10 -8.22
CA THR A 12 -25.12 14.24 -9.35
C THR A 12 -24.83 12.93 -10.09
N LYS A 13 -25.74 11.95 -9.99
CA LYS A 13 -25.61 10.63 -10.66
C LYS A 13 -25.86 10.75 -12.17
N VAL A 14 -24.88 11.28 -12.86
CA VAL A 14 -24.85 11.46 -14.33
C VAL A 14 -23.43 11.17 -14.85
N GLN A 15 -23.30 11.05 -16.18
CA GLN A 15 -21.97 11.01 -16.81
C GLN A 15 -21.23 12.32 -16.55
N PRO A 16 -20.04 12.33 -15.93
CA PRO A 16 -19.27 13.55 -15.68
C PRO A 16 -18.74 14.22 -16.96
N TYR A 17 -18.35 15.50 -16.83
CA TYR A 17 -17.63 16.30 -17.85
C TYR A 17 -18.44 16.71 -19.08
N ALA A 18 -19.78 16.63 -19.07
CA ALA A 18 -20.61 17.28 -20.07
C ALA A 18 -20.93 18.74 -19.69
N ASP A 19 -21.42 19.54 -20.65
CA ASP A 19 -21.58 20.99 -20.48
C ASP A 19 -22.76 21.46 -19.63
N PHE A 20 -23.57 20.55 -19.06
CA PHE A 20 -24.67 20.92 -18.17
C PHE A 20 -24.28 20.81 -16.68
N ASP A 21 -24.93 21.61 -15.84
CA ASP A 21 -24.48 21.90 -14.45
C ASP A 21 -24.21 20.65 -13.58
N ILE A 22 -25.15 19.71 -13.55
CA ILE A 22 -25.01 18.50 -12.72
C ILE A 22 -23.79 17.67 -13.15
N SER A 23 -23.52 17.59 -14.46
CA SER A 23 -22.39 16.86 -15.01
C SER A 23 -21.04 17.54 -14.68
N LYS A 24 -21.01 18.88 -14.75
CA LYS A 24 -19.84 19.68 -14.32
C LYS A 24 -19.54 19.45 -12.84
N ILE A 25 -20.53 19.54 -11.97
CA ILE A 25 -20.37 19.31 -10.54
C ILE A 25 -19.84 17.88 -10.25
N ALA A 26 -20.36 16.87 -10.98
CA ALA A 26 -19.87 15.51 -10.85
C ALA A 26 -18.38 15.40 -11.20
N GLY A 27 -17.95 15.98 -12.33
CA GLY A 27 -16.55 16.04 -12.76
C GLY A 27 -15.66 16.81 -11.78
N GLU A 28 -16.07 18.00 -11.35
CA GLU A 28 -15.37 18.83 -10.37
C GLU A 28 -15.13 18.11 -9.03
N ASN A 29 -16.09 17.31 -8.57
CA ASN A 29 -15.93 16.50 -7.34
C ASN A 29 -14.88 15.40 -7.53
N MET A 30 -14.84 14.74 -8.70
CA MET A 30 -13.82 13.74 -9.01
C MET A 30 -12.42 14.38 -9.09
N ASP A 31 -12.30 15.51 -9.78
CA ASP A 31 -11.05 16.26 -9.89
C ASP A 31 -10.54 16.74 -8.54
N LYS A 32 -11.45 17.26 -7.70
CA LYS A 32 -11.15 17.66 -6.33
C LYS A 32 -10.66 16.49 -5.48
N ALA A 33 -11.32 15.33 -5.57
CA ALA A 33 -10.90 14.12 -4.86
C ALA A 33 -9.49 13.69 -5.25
N THR A 34 -9.20 13.62 -6.54
CA THR A 34 -7.88 13.26 -7.09
C THR A 34 -6.82 14.27 -6.65
N TYR A 35 -7.11 15.57 -6.75
CA TYR A 35 -6.20 16.63 -6.28
C TYR A 35 -5.88 16.53 -4.80
N LEU A 36 -6.89 16.33 -3.94
CA LEU A 36 -6.69 16.22 -2.50
C LEU A 36 -5.82 14.99 -2.13
N PHE A 37 -6.02 13.86 -2.81
CA PHE A 37 -5.17 12.69 -2.61
C PHE A 37 -3.74 12.90 -3.10
N ALA A 38 -3.56 13.54 -4.25
CA ALA A 38 -2.23 13.91 -4.72
C ALA A 38 -1.49 14.76 -3.67
N GLN A 39 -2.15 15.81 -3.15
CA GLN A 39 -1.56 16.64 -2.07
C GLN A 39 -1.30 15.86 -0.77
N THR A 40 -2.15 14.89 -0.44
CA THR A 40 -2.00 14.04 0.76
C THR A 40 -0.70 13.23 0.73
N ILE A 41 -0.30 12.71 -0.43
CA ILE A 41 0.91 11.89 -0.58
C ILE A 41 2.08 12.63 -1.23
N ASN A 42 2.00 13.96 -1.39
CA ASN A 42 3.00 14.82 -2.04
C ASN A 42 3.24 14.46 -3.52
N ALA A 43 2.17 14.15 -4.26
CA ALA A 43 2.20 13.87 -5.69
C ALA A 43 1.53 15.00 -6.51
N ASP A 44 1.66 14.94 -7.83
CA ASP A 44 0.86 15.73 -8.75
C ASP A 44 -0.40 14.94 -9.18
N LYS A 45 -1.49 15.65 -9.51
CA LYS A 45 -2.76 14.97 -9.87
C LYS A 45 -2.64 14.00 -11.05
N ASP A 46 -1.74 14.30 -11.99
CA ASP A 46 -1.48 13.48 -13.18
C ASP A 46 -0.63 12.22 -12.87
N GLU A 47 -0.26 12.03 -11.61
CA GLU A 47 0.47 10.86 -11.12
C GLU A 47 -0.43 9.88 -10.34
N ILE A 48 -1.75 10.17 -10.25
CA ILE A 48 -2.71 9.40 -9.45
C ILE A 48 -3.64 8.60 -10.34
N ILE A 49 -3.66 7.30 -10.16
CA ILE A 49 -4.58 6.36 -10.79
C ILE A 49 -5.45 5.72 -9.69
N VAL A 50 -6.77 5.79 -9.83
CA VAL A 50 -7.71 5.13 -8.91
C VAL A 50 -8.49 4.07 -9.68
N SER A 51 -8.45 2.84 -9.18
CA SER A 51 -9.16 1.70 -9.76
C SER A 51 -9.88 0.87 -8.71
N ALA A 52 -10.55 -0.20 -9.13
CA ALA A 52 -11.36 -1.05 -8.25
C ALA A 52 -10.54 -1.77 -7.14
N SER A 53 -9.22 -1.93 -7.27
CA SER A 53 -8.40 -2.50 -6.21
C SER A 53 -6.89 -2.33 -6.47
N THR A 54 -6.09 -2.37 -5.40
CA THR A 54 -4.63 -2.45 -5.48
C THR A 54 -4.16 -3.62 -6.34
N THR A 55 -4.79 -4.78 -6.21
CA THR A 55 -4.45 -5.96 -7.01
C THR A 55 -4.61 -5.70 -8.51
N LEU A 56 -5.72 -5.07 -8.93
CA LEU A 56 -5.92 -4.70 -10.33
C LEU A 56 -4.88 -3.68 -10.80
N ASN A 57 -4.56 -2.67 -9.99
CA ASN A 57 -3.50 -1.73 -10.30
C ASN A 57 -2.16 -2.44 -10.58
N MET A 58 -1.80 -3.43 -9.76
CA MET A 58 -0.57 -4.19 -9.94
C MET A 58 -0.58 -5.04 -11.22
N TYR A 59 -1.74 -5.65 -11.58
CA TYR A 59 -1.87 -6.39 -12.84
C TYR A 59 -1.78 -5.48 -14.06
N VAL A 60 -2.42 -4.33 -14.02
CA VAL A 60 -2.33 -3.33 -15.12
C VAL A 60 -0.91 -2.81 -15.24
N LEU A 61 -0.27 -2.43 -14.13
CA LEU A 61 1.11 -1.96 -14.12
C LEU A 61 2.09 -3.03 -14.62
N SER A 62 1.94 -4.29 -14.16
CA SER A 62 2.82 -5.39 -14.60
C SER A 62 2.67 -5.71 -16.08
N ASN A 63 1.49 -5.47 -16.66
CA ASN A 63 1.33 -5.59 -18.11
C ASN A 63 1.94 -4.40 -18.86
N ALA A 64 1.74 -3.18 -18.36
CA ALA A 64 2.29 -1.96 -18.95
C ALA A 64 3.83 -1.93 -18.91
N ILE A 65 4.44 -2.41 -17.84
CA ILE A 65 5.90 -2.38 -17.65
C ILE A 65 6.65 -3.16 -18.74
N LYS A 66 6.00 -4.16 -19.36
CA LYS A 66 6.54 -4.92 -20.50
C LYS A 66 6.88 -4.04 -21.71
N GLY A 67 6.31 -2.84 -21.80
CA GLY A 67 6.63 -1.89 -22.86
C GLY A 67 7.96 -1.16 -22.68
N ILE A 68 8.53 -1.20 -21.47
CA ILE A 68 9.81 -0.53 -21.16
C ILE A 68 10.88 -1.50 -20.62
N LEU A 69 10.52 -2.75 -20.33
CA LEU A 69 11.44 -3.83 -19.99
C LEU A 69 11.50 -4.87 -21.12
N SER A 70 12.52 -5.70 -21.11
CA SER A 70 12.76 -6.75 -22.12
C SER A 70 12.80 -8.14 -21.51
N PRO A 71 12.39 -9.21 -22.24
CA PRO A 71 12.64 -10.57 -21.81
C PRO A 71 14.14 -10.79 -21.49
N GLY A 72 14.39 -11.46 -20.36
CA GLY A 72 15.75 -11.62 -19.81
C GLY A 72 16.11 -10.58 -18.74
N ASP A 73 15.37 -9.47 -18.63
CA ASP A 73 15.52 -8.56 -17.51
C ASP A 73 15.08 -9.21 -16.20
N GLU A 74 15.73 -8.81 -15.10
CA GLU A 74 15.47 -9.35 -13.77
C GLU A 74 14.51 -8.46 -13.00
N ILE A 75 13.53 -9.10 -12.38
CA ILE A 75 12.56 -8.49 -11.47
C ILE A 75 12.76 -9.12 -10.09
N ILE A 76 13.07 -8.29 -9.09
CA ILE A 76 13.20 -8.74 -7.70
C ILE A 76 11.86 -8.52 -7.00
N VAL A 77 11.36 -9.58 -6.37
CA VAL A 77 10.18 -9.56 -5.49
C VAL A 77 10.58 -10.09 -4.11
N THR A 78 9.77 -9.85 -3.07
CA THR A 78 10.10 -10.40 -1.75
C THR A 78 9.21 -11.58 -1.38
N ASN A 79 9.59 -12.34 -0.35
CA ASN A 79 8.71 -13.30 0.31
C ASN A 79 8.06 -12.76 1.60
N GLN A 80 8.29 -11.48 1.92
CA GLN A 80 7.63 -10.79 3.03
C GLN A 80 6.30 -10.15 2.61
N ASP A 81 6.05 -10.04 1.31
CA ASP A 81 4.93 -9.33 0.70
C ASP A 81 3.60 -10.09 0.75
N HIS A 82 2.53 -9.31 0.63
CA HIS A 82 1.20 -9.78 0.27
C HIS A 82 1.18 -10.22 -1.21
N GLU A 83 0.44 -11.30 -1.55
CA GLU A 83 0.38 -11.84 -2.91
C GLU A 83 -0.11 -10.83 -3.96
N ALA A 84 -0.91 -9.84 -3.57
CA ALA A 84 -1.36 -8.77 -4.47
C ALA A 84 -0.21 -7.97 -5.09
N ASN A 85 0.87 -7.71 -4.32
CA ASN A 85 2.04 -7.03 -4.86
C ASN A 85 2.86 -7.97 -5.77
N ILE A 86 3.20 -9.17 -5.30
CA ILE A 86 4.21 -10.01 -5.95
C ILE A 86 3.64 -10.95 -7.00
N GLY A 87 2.36 -11.32 -6.91
CA GLY A 87 1.74 -12.29 -7.83
C GLY A 87 1.73 -11.82 -9.28
N ALA A 88 1.48 -10.53 -9.51
CA ALA A 88 1.48 -9.95 -10.85
C ALA A 88 2.87 -10.01 -11.50
N TRP A 89 3.92 -9.68 -10.76
CA TRP A 89 5.31 -9.72 -11.25
C TRP A 89 5.80 -11.14 -11.50
N ARG A 90 5.49 -12.09 -10.62
CA ARG A 90 5.88 -13.49 -10.78
C ARG A 90 5.31 -14.13 -12.05
N ARG A 91 4.14 -13.68 -12.52
CA ARG A 91 3.55 -14.17 -13.77
C ARG A 91 4.36 -13.82 -15.02
N LEU A 92 5.17 -12.75 -14.95
CA LEU A 92 6.01 -12.31 -16.07
C LEU A 92 7.14 -13.33 -16.39
N GLU A 93 7.41 -14.28 -15.49
CA GLU A 93 8.31 -15.41 -15.79
C GLU A 93 7.88 -16.16 -17.06
N LYS A 94 6.56 -16.28 -17.30
CA LYS A 94 6.01 -16.90 -18.53
C LYS A 94 6.29 -16.08 -19.79
N ASP A 95 6.53 -14.78 -19.62
CA ASP A 95 6.86 -13.86 -20.71
C ASP A 95 8.39 -13.68 -20.87
N GLY A 96 9.18 -14.52 -20.19
CA GLY A 96 10.64 -14.59 -20.33
C GLY A 96 11.43 -13.67 -19.39
N TYR A 97 10.79 -13.04 -18.41
CA TYR A 97 11.48 -12.24 -17.37
C TYR A 97 12.07 -13.17 -16.29
N VAL A 98 13.18 -12.77 -15.68
CA VAL A 98 13.84 -13.53 -14.61
C VAL A 98 13.36 -13.03 -13.25
N ILE A 99 12.62 -13.86 -12.52
CA ILE A 99 12.11 -13.49 -11.21
C ILE A 99 13.10 -13.93 -10.12
N LYS A 100 13.63 -12.96 -9.38
CA LYS A 100 14.48 -13.20 -8.20
C LYS A 100 13.71 -12.93 -6.92
N GLU A 101 14.03 -13.67 -5.87
CA GLU A 101 13.36 -13.50 -4.56
C GLU A 101 14.32 -12.93 -3.53
N TRP A 102 14.04 -11.73 -3.04
CA TRP A 102 14.69 -11.16 -1.86
C TRP A 102 14.01 -11.76 -0.62
N LYS A 103 14.73 -12.64 0.04
CA LYS A 103 14.21 -13.42 1.16
C LYS A 103 14.36 -12.68 2.47
N LEU A 104 13.30 -12.70 3.30
CA LEU A 104 13.40 -12.29 4.69
C LEU A 104 14.34 -13.21 5.47
N ASN A 105 14.97 -12.66 6.50
CA ASN A 105 15.73 -13.45 7.47
C ASN A 105 14.74 -14.17 8.42
N PRO A 106 14.72 -15.53 8.47
CA PRO A 106 13.75 -16.28 9.25
C PRO A 106 13.89 -16.09 10.77
N MET A 107 15.05 -15.58 11.24
CA MET A 107 15.28 -15.36 12.67
C MET A 107 14.62 -14.09 13.22
N ASN A 108 14.53 -13.03 12.39
CA ASN A 108 14.01 -11.73 12.81
C ASN A 108 12.84 -11.26 11.93
N ALA A 109 12.50 -12.00 10.87
CA ALA A 109 11.47 -11.71 9.88
C ALA A 109 11.72 -10.43 9.05
N GLU A 110 12.93 -9.88 9.03
CA GLU A 110 13.28 -8.64 8.34
C GLU A 110 13.86 -8.89 6.95
N LEU A 111 13.69 -7.92 6.05
CA LEU A 111 14.39 -7.84 4.78
C LEU A 111 15.73 -7.14 4.98
N GLU A 112 16.82 -7.87 4.83
CA GLU A 112 18.18 -7.33 5.05
C GLU A 112 18.69 -6.64 3.78
N ILE A 113 19.16 -5.41 3.92
CA ILE A 113 19.65 -4.58 2.79
C ILE A 113 20.84 -5.23 2.06
N ASP A 114 21.73 -5.89 2.79
CA ASP A 114 22.90 -6.52 2.17
C ASP A 114 22.50 -7.73 1.30
N SER A 115 21.41 -8.42 1.64
CA SER A 115 20.84 -9.47 0.78
C SER A 115 20.26 -8.88 -0.52
N LEU A 116 19.64 -7.69 -0.48
CA LEU A 116 19.20 -6.98 -1.69
C LEU A 116 20.40 -6.64 -2.59
N LYS A 117 21.45 -6.04 -2.01
CA LYS A 117 22.65 -5.66 -2.78
C LYS A 117 23.31 -6.86 -3.48
N GLN A 118 23.28 -8.06 -2.87
CA GLN A 118 23.78 -9.28 -3.48
C GLN A 118 22.94 -9.80 -4.65
N LEU A 119 21.63 -9.49 -4.66
CA LEU A 119 20.70 -9.88 -5.73
C LEU A 119 20.75 -8.96 -6.94
N LEU A 120 21.10 -7.67 -6.72
CA LEU A 120 21.14 -6.66 -7.76
C LEU A 120 22.27 -6.93 -8.76
N THR A 121 21.94 -6.85 -10.05
CA THR A 121 22.90 -6.95 -11.16
C THR A 121 22.57 -5.89 -12.22
N SER A 122 23.39 -5.77 -13.25
CA SER A 122 23.13 -4.88 -14.40
C SER A 122 21.86 -5.25 -15.19
N LYS A 123 21.36 -6.48 -15.02
CA LYS A 123 20.10 -6.95 -15.61
C LYS A 123 18.87 -6.67 -14.75
N THR A 124 19.05 -6.32 -13.48
CA THR A 124 17.93 -5.98 -12.61
C THR A 124 17.31 -4.68 -13.10
N LYS A 125 15.99 -4.70 -13.39
CA LYS A 125 15.26 -3.54 -13.91
C LYS A 125 14.07 -3.13 -13.05
N LEU A 126 13.65 -3.99 -12.12
CA LEU A 126 12.56 -3.65 -11.21
C LEU A 126 12.71 -4.37 -9.87
N VAL A 127 12.40 -3.65 -8.78
CA VAL A 127 12.26 -4.21 -7.43
C VAL A 127 10.88 -3.89 -6.91
N ALA A 128 10.09 -4.91 -6.55
CA ALA A 128 8.79 -4.77 -5.90
C ALA A 128 8.89 -5.19 -4.44
N VAL A 129 8.52 -4.30 -3.52
CA VAL A 129 8.69 -4.50 -2.08
C VAL A 129 7.57 -3.87 -1.28
N THR A 130 7.12 -4.54 -0.21
CA THR A 130 6.15 -3.95 0.73
C THR A 130 6.79 -2.84 1.57
N HIS A 131 6.06 -1.74 1.77
CA HIS A 131 6.47 -0.69 2.72
C HIS A 131 6.29 -1.15 4.16
N CYS A 132 5.19 -1.88 4.43
CA CYS A 132 4.91 -2.50 5.72
C CYS A 132 4.31 -3.88 5.53
N SER A 133 4.92 -4.90 6.14
CA SER A 133 4.40 -6.27 6.06
C SER A 133 3.07 -6.40 6.81
N ASN A 134 2.08 -6.98 6.16
CA ASN A 134 0.77 -7.26 6.75
C ASN A 134 0.78 -8.43 7.77
N ILE A 135 1.89 -9.14 7.89
CA ILE A 135 2.12 -10.19 8.91
C ILE A 135 3.09 -9.71 9.96
N VAL A 136 4.31 -9.33 9.55
CA VAL A 136 5.41 -9.00 10.44
C VAL A 136 5.19 -7.64 11.12
N GLY A 137 4.47 -6.74 10.45
CA GLY A 137 4.28 -5.37 10.88
C GLY A 137 5.51 -4.47 10.66
N SER A 138 6.66 -5.02 10.27
CA SER A 138 7.87 -4.25 10.04
C SER A 138 7.70 -3.24 8.91
N VAL A 139 8.22 -2.03 9.13
CA VAL A 139 8.29 -0.96 8.14
C VAL A 139 9.68 -1.03 7.48
N ASN A 140 9.69 -1.24 6.17
CA ASN A 140 10.90 -1.26 5.35
C ASN A 140 11.30 0.17 4.96
N ASN A 141 12.58 0.50 5.04
CA ASN A 141 13.08 1.83 4.70
C ASN A 141 13.11 2.03 3.18
N LEU A 142 11.93 2.36 2.60
CA LEU A 142 11.79 2.53 1.15
C LEU A 142 12.71 3.64 0.60
N LYS A 143 12.96 4.71 1.36
CA LYS A 143 13.88 5.77 0.91
C LYS A 143 15.30 5.25 0.65
N LEU A 144 15.81 4.42 1.56
CA LEU A 144 17.11 3.78 1.38
C LEU A 144 17.07 2.74 0.23
N ILE A 145 15.99 1.96 0.16
CA ILE A 145 15.82 0.94 -0.89
C ILE A 145 15.72 1.60 -2.26
N SER A 146 14.93 2.68 -2.41
CA SER A 146 14.82 3.46 -3.66
C SER A 146 16.18 3.92 -4.14
N LYS A 147 16.96 4.54 -3.24
CA LYS A 147 18.32 4.98 -3.57
C LYS A 147 19.20 3.84 -4.11
N ILE A 148 19.21 2.70 -3.42
CA ILE A 148 20.02 1.53 -3.82
C ILE A 148 19.55 0.98 -5.18
N VAL A 149 18.24 0.91 -5.41
CA VAL A 149 17.65 0.41 -6.66
C VAL A 149 17.95 1.36 -7.83
N HIS A 150 17.85 2.67 -7.61
CA HIS A 150 18.17 3.68 -8.63
C HIS A 150 19.68 3.72 -8.94
N ASP A 151 20.55 3.48 -7.97
CA ASP A 151 22.00 3.35 -8.19
C ASP A 151 22.35 2.18 -9.15
N HIS A 152 21.36 1.28 -9.47
CA HIS A 152 21.48 0.15 -10.41
C HIS A 152 20.62 0.33 -11.67
N ASP A 153 20.15 1.54 -11.98
CA ASP A 153 19.28 1.83 -13.13
C ASP A 153 18.02 0.95 -13.18
N ALA A 154 17.42 0.67 -12.03
CA ALA A 154 16.21 -0.12 -11.89
C ALA A 154 15.06 0.70 -11.30
N TYR A 155 13.81 0.30 -11.60
CA TYR A 155 12.59 0.89 -11.05
C TYR A 155 12.23 0.26 -9.70
N ILE A 156 11.53 1.03 -8.85
CA ILE A 156 11.02 0.54 -7.57
C ILE A 156 9.51 0.69 -7.48
N VAL A 157 8.85 -0.39 -7.02
CA VAL A 157 7.41 -0.45 -6.74
C VAL A 157 7.20 -0.72 -5.26
N GLY A 158 6.50 0.18 -4.56
CA GLY A 158 6.17 0.04 -3.15
C GLY A 158 4.71 -0.34 -2.92
N ASP A 159 4.48 -1.40 -2.15
CA ASP A 159 3.16 -1.73 -1.62
C ASP A 159 2.98 -1.09 -0.24
N GLY A 160 2.18 -0.02 -0.19
CA GLY A 160 1.84 0.70 1.03
C GLY A 160 0.51 0.31 1.66
N VAL A 161 -0.13 -0.78 1.21
CA VAL A 161 -1.47 -1.18 1.68
C VAL A 161 -1.55 -1.34 3.20
N SER A 162 -0.49 -1.85 3.82
CA SER A 162 -0.41 -1.99 5.28
C SER A 162 0.33 -0.85 5.98
N TYR A 163 0.85 0.12 5.23
CA TYR A 163 1.50 1.32 5.77
C TYR A 163 0.56 2.52 5.84
N ALA A 164 -0.18 2.79 4.76
CA ALA A 164 -1.00 3.99 4.60
C ALA A 164 -2.04 4.22 5.72
N PRO A 165 -2.64 3.19 6.36
CA PRO A 165 -3.52 3.38 7.51
C PRO A 165 -2.85 4.02 8.74
N HIS A 166 -1.54 3.87 8.86
CA HIS A 166 -0.72 4.33 9.98
C HIS A 166 0.03 5.64 9.68
N GLY A 167 -0.06 6.11 8.43
CA GLY A 167 0.53 7.35 7.95
C GLY A 167 0.67 7.37 6.44
N PHE A 168 0.04 8.32 5.77
CA PHE A 168 0.18 8.46 4.33
C PHE A 168 1.64 8.73 3.93
N PRO A 169 2.15 8.06 2.86
CA PRO A 169 3.53 8.23 2.40
C PRO A 169 3.77 9.66 1.88
N ASP A 170 5.03 10.04 1.85
CA ASP A 170 5.53 11.12 1.00
C ASP A 170 6.28 10.51 -0.16
N VAL A 171 5.62 10.40 -1.31
CA VAL A 171 6.18 9.64 -2.45
C VAL A 171 7.38 10.33 -3.08
N LYS A 172 7.48 11.68 -2.97
CA LYS A 172 8.67 12.44 -3.45
C LYS A 172 9.84 12.29 -2.49
N ASP A 173 9.60 12.31 -1.16
CA ASP A 173 10.67 12.07 -0.18
C ASP A 173 11.18 10.63 -0.21
N LEU A 174 10.33 9.65 -0.48
CA LEU A 174 10.71 8.25 -0.68
C LEU A 174 11.48 8.05 -1.99
N ASP A 175 11.40 8.98 -2.93
CA ASP A 175 11.92 8.88 -4.30
C ASP A 175 11.47 7.59 -5.00
N ILE A 176 10.22 7.18 -4.78
CA ILE A 176 9.68 5.92 -5.32
C ILE A 176 9.08 6.14 -6.70
N ASP A 177 9.20 5.15 -7.59
CA ASP A 177 8.69 5.26 -8.96
C ASP A 177 7.22 4.94 -9.06
N PHE A 178 6.78 3.89 -8.34
CA PHE A 178 5.38 3.50 -8.22
C PHE A 178 5.06 3.17 -6.76
N TYR A 179 3.88 3.59 -6.31
CA TYR A 179 3.43 3.29 -4.95
C TYR A 179 1.92 3.02 -4.94
N THR A 180 1.51 1.97 -4.26
CA THR A 180 0.09 1.60 -4.25
C THR A 180 -0.43 1.34 -2.84
N PHE A 181 -1.72 1.63 -2.61
CA PHE A 181 -2.42 1.28 -1.39
C PHE A 181 -3.94 1.18 -1.59
N SER A 182 -4.62 0.55 -0.63
CA SER A 182 -6.06 0.35 -0.67
C SER A 182 -6.79 1.39 0.17
N LEU A 183 -7.73 2.10 -0.45
CA LEU A 183 -8.46 3.18 0.20
C LEU A 183 -9.43 2.70 1.28
N TYR A 184 -9.95 1.46 1.18
CA TYR A 184 -10.80 0.87 2.24
C TYR A 184 -10.05 0.65 3.56
N LYS A 185 -8.71 0.61 3.54
CA LYS A 185 -7.89 0.56 4.76
C LYS A 185 -7.60 1.95 5.33
N THR A 186 -7.88 3.01 4.57
CA THR A 186 -7.68 4.42 4.95
C THR A 186 -9.00 5.18 5.04
N PHE A 187 -10.03 4.53 5.62
CA PHE A 187 -11.38 5.07 5.87
C PHE A 187 -12.22 5.34 4.62
N GLY A 188 -11.82 4.83 3.44
CA GLY A 188 -12.48 5.01 2.16
C GLY A 188 -13.30 3.82 1.66
N PRO A 189 -13.83 3.90 0.44
CA PRO A 189 -14.50 2.79 -0.24
C PRO A 189 -13.49 1.74 -0.73
N HIS A 190 -14.01 0.65 -1.30
CA HIS A 190 -13.19 -0.46 -1.79
C HIS A 190 -12.53 -0.14 -3.14
N LEU A 191 -11.60 0.80 -3.11
CA LEU A 191 -10.79 1.23 -4.25
C LEU A 191 -9.30 1.04 -3.96
N GLY A 192 -8.50 0.96 -5.02
CA GLY A 192 -7.04 1.00 -4.98
C GLY A 192 -6.51 2.29 -5.60
N LEU A 193 -5.53 2.92 -4.94
CA LEU A 193 -4.77 4.04 -5.48
C LEU A 193 -3.40 3.55 -5.93
N LEU A 194 -2.98 3.96 -7.12
CA LEU A 194 -1.62 3.80 -7.65
C LEU A 194 -1.05 5.19 -7.94
N TYR A 195 0.09 5.49 -7.35
CA TYR A 195 0.97 6.58 -7.75
C TYR A 195 2.00 6.06 -8.75
N GLY A 196 2.31 6.85 -9.78
CA GLY A 196 3.43 6.60 -10.69
C GLY A 196 4.09 7.91 -11.08
N LYS A 197 5.43 7.97 -11.07
CA LYS A 197 6.17 9.15 -11.55
C LYS A 197 5.77 9.48 -12.98
N LYS A 198 5.31 10.71 -13.23
CA LYS A 198 4.82 11.16 -14.55
C LYS A 198 5.83 10.88 -15.68
N SER A 199 7.12 11.05 -15.42
CA SER A 199 8.19 10.78 -16.38
C SER A 199 8.28 9.32 -16.81
N ILE A 200 7.80 8.40 -15.98
CA ILE A 200 7.76 6.96 -16.26
C ILE A 200 6.40 6.61 -16.89
N LEU A 201 5.30 7.13 -16.33
CA LEU A 201 3.95 6.94 -16.89
C LEU A 201 3.88 7.30 -18.39
N ASN A 202 4.56 8.38 -18.81
CA ASN A 202 4.64 8.80 -20.20
C ASN A 202 5.37 7.80 -21.14
N LYS A 203 6.09 6.83 -20.58
CA LYS A 203 6.81 5.79 -21.35
C LYS A 203 6.03 4.48 -21.43
N LEU A 204 5.01 4.32 -20.59
CA LEU A 204 4.25 3.08 -20.52
C LEU A 204 3.22 3.01 -21.65
N PRO A 205 3.07 1.83 -22.29
CA PRO A 205 2.05 1.65 -23.30
C PRO A 205 0.65 1.74 -22.72
N ASN A 206 -0.25 2.26 -23.51
CA ASN A 206 -1.66 2.42 -23.16
C ASN A 206 -2.31 1.07 -22.78
N GLN A 207 -2.97 1.03 -21.64
CA GLN A 207 -3.76 -0.08 -21.14
C GLN A 207 -5.27 0.21 -21.18
N ASN A 208 -5.65 1.37 -21.65
CA ASN A 208 -7.02 1.86 -21.79
C ASN A 208 -7.47 1.82 -23.26
N HIS A 209 -8.64 2.39 -23.56
CA HIS A 209 -9.14 2.52 -24.92
C HIS A 209 -8.15 3.30 -25.81
N GLN A 210 -8.09 2.96 -27.09
CA GLN A 210 -7.12 3.52 -28.03
C GLN A 210 -7.15 5.05 -28.10
N PHE A 211 -8.34 5.66 -28.00
CA PHE A 211 -8.48 7.12 -28.07
C PHE A 211 -7.95 7.87 -26.83
N LEU A 212 -7.53 7.15 -25.77
CA LEU A 212 -6.86 7.69 -24.59
C LEU A 212 -5.34 7.45 -24.59
N GLU A 213 -4.78 7.07 -25.75
CA GLU A 213 -3.33 6.91 -25.89
C GLU A 213 -2.63 8.27 -25.67
N GLY A 214 -1.63 8.28 -24.77
CA GLY A 214 -0.91 9.49 -24.38
C GLY A 214 -1.59 10.34 -23.29
N GLU A 215 -2.82 10.03 -22.91
CA GLU A 215 -3.57 10.76 -21.89
C GLU A 215 -3.22 10.24 -20.48
N VAL A 216 -2.05 10.64 -19.95
CA VAL A 216 -1.61 10.28 -18.59
C VAL A 216 -2.43 11.06 -17.56
N PRO A 217 -2.93 10.41 -16.48
CA PRO A 217 -2.67 9.03 -16.02
C PRO A 217 -3.67 7.99 -16.56
N TYR A 218 -4.64 8.37 -17.40
CA TYR A 218 -5.73 7.51 -17.86
C TYR A 218 -5.25 6.28 -18.65
N THR A 219 -4.05 6.33 -19.23
CA THR A 219 -3.41 5.19 -19.91
C THR A 219 -3.30 3.93 -19.05
N LEU A 220 -3.27 4.04 -17.71
CA LEU A 220 -3.23 2.92 -16.78
C LEU A 220 -4.57 2.63 -16.08
N ASN A 221 -5.67 3.23 -16.55
CA ASN A 221 -6.98 3.04 -15.92
C ASN A 221 -8.01 2.46 -16.90
N PRO A 222 -7.96 1.16 -17.23
CA PRO A 222 -8.87 0.53 -18.18
C PRO A 222 -10.33 0.74 -17.79
N GLY A 223 -11.13 1.36 -18.68
CA GLY A 223 -12.54 1.61 -18.48
C GLY A 223 -12.90 2.78 -17.56
N GLY A 224 -11.91 3.51 -17.04
CA GLY A 224 -12.11 4.64 -16.13
C GLY A 224 -12.42 4.24 -14.67
N PRO A 225 -12.46 5.20 -13.73
CA PRO A 225 -12.75 4.97 -12.33
C PRO A 225 -14.26 4.87 -12.06
N ASN A 226 -14.62 4.29 -10.92
CA ASN A 226 -15.97 4.42 -10.36
C ASN A 226 -16.19 5.87 -9.91
N HIS A 227 -17.12 6.58 -10.55
CA HIS A 227 -17.32 8.02 -10.36
C HIS A 227 -17.80 8.37 -8.96
N GLU A 228 -18.82 7.66 -8.45
CA GLU A 228 -19.41 7.88 -7.13
C GLU A 228 -18.41 7.60 -6.01
N GLU A 229 -17.65 6.51 -6.11
CA GLU A 229 -16.68 6.15 -5.10
C GLU A 229 -15.44 7.06 -5.14
N LEU A 230 -14.98 7.47 -6.34
CA LEU A 230 -13.91 8.45 -6.48
C LEU A 230 -14.31 9.79 -5.86
N SER A 231 -15.50 10.30 -6.18
CA SER A 231 -16.00 11.58 -5.64
C SER A 231 -16.09 11.58 -4.11
N CYS A 232 -16.40 10.43 -3.49
CA CYS A 232 -16.54 10.36 -2.04
C CYS A 232 -15.20 10.36 -1.26
N LEU A 233 -14.05 10.24 -1.95
CA LEU A 233 -12.73 10.29 -1.33
C LEU A 233 -12.44 11.67 -0.68
N ILE A 234 -13.11 12.72 -1.09
CA ILE A 234 -13.08 14.03 -0.40
C ILE A 234 -13.30 13.86 1.10
N GLY A 235 -14.21 12.95 1.49
CA GLY A 235 -14.52 12.69 2.90
C GLY A 235 -13.39 12.02 3.70
N ILE A 236 -12.39 11.42 3.06
CA ILE A 236 -11.19 10.94 3.75
C ILE A 236 -10.33 12.14 4.12
N HIS A 237 -10.12 13.05 3.17
CA HIS A 237 -9.37 14.28 3.43
C HIS A 237 -10.01 15.11 4.55
N GLU A 238 -11.34 15.30 4.52
CA GLU A 238 -12.09 16.01 5.56
C GLU A 238 -11.91 15.37 6.94
N TYR A 239 -11.83 14.04 7.02
CA TYR A 239 -11.55 13.34 8.28
C TYR A 239 -10.19 13.72 8.85
N PHE A 240 -9.15 13.72 8.03
CA PHE A 240 -7.78 14.11 8.45
C PHE A 240 -7.69 15.60 8.75
N ASP A 241 -8.38 16.47 7.99
CA ASP A 241 -8.43 17.90 8.27
C ASP A 241 -9.16 18.20 9.60
N ASN A 242 -10.22 17.45 9.91
CA ASN A 242 -10.90 17.53 11.20
C ASN A 242 -10.01 17.10 12.36
N LEU A 243 -9.26 15.99 12.21
CA LEU A 243 -8.27 15.56 13.21
C LEU A 243 -7.20 16.64 13.41
N TYR A 244 -6.68 17.20 12.32
CA TYR A 244 -5.71 18.28 12.40
C TYR A 244 -6.27 19.47 13.16
N ASN A 245 -7.44 19.98 12.77
CA ASN A 245 -8.07 21.16 13.38
C ASN A 245 -8.46 20.94 14.86
N HIS A 246 -8.69 19.70 15.29
CA HIS A 246 -8.93 19.36 16.68
C HIS A 246 -7.66 19.45 17.55
N HIS A 247 -6.52 19.06 17.01
CA HIS A 247 -5.27 18.95 17.77
C HIS A 247 -4.29 20.12 17.57
N PHE A 248 -4.43 20.90 16.50
CA PHE A 248 -3.47 21.92 16.10
C PHE A 248 -4.16 23.25 15.75
N SER A 249 -3.52 24.39 16.10
CA SER A 249 -4.10 25.73 15.93
C SER A 249 -3.68 26.42 14.63
N ASN A 250 -2.53 26.06 14.07
CA ASN A 250 -2.01 26.70 12.86
C ASN A 250 -2.82 26.27 11.64
N LYS A 251 -3.54 27.21 11.00
CA LYS A 251 -4.36 26.95 9.82
C LYS A 251 -3.67 27.28 8.50
N ASP A 252 -2.56 28.02 8.56
CA ASP A 252 -1.82 28.49 7.38
C ASP A 252 -0.65 27.55 7.06
N ILE A 253 -0.97 26.29 6.74
CA ILE A 253 -0.01 25.28 6.32
C ILE A 253 -0.58 24.43 5.19
N SER A 254 0.31 23.84 4.39
CA SER A 254 -0.08 22.97 3.28
C SER A 254 -0.83 21.71 3.74
N ILE A 255 -1.62 21.12 2.84
CA ILE A 255 -2.31 19.84 3.09
C ILE A 255 -1.28 18.78 3.52
N ARG A 256 -0.17 18.66 2.83
CA ARG A 256 0.89 17.70 3.16
C ARG A 256 1.40 17.86 4.60
N ASN A 257 1.67 19.09 5.02
CA ASN A 257 2.14 19.36 6.38
C ASN A 257 1.09 19.03 7.45
N LYS A 258 -0.20 19.28 7.18
CA LYS A 258 -1.28 18.84 8.07
C LYS A 258 -1.29 17.31 8.20
N ILE A 259 -1.22 16.61 7.09
CA ILE A 259 -1.17 15.14 7.05
C ILE A 259 0.03 14.61 7.83
N GLU A 260 1.21 15.21 7.67
CA GLU A 260 2.40 14.79 8.41
C GLU A 260 2.23 14.95 9.93
N GLN A 261 1.64 16.05 10.40
CA GLN A 261 1.37 16.25 11.83
C GLN A 261 0.35 15.25 12.36
N VAL A 262 -0.71 14.93 11.59
CA VAL A 262 -1.68 13.90 11.96
C VAL A 262 -1.02 12.50 11.95
N ASN A 263 -0.19 12.17 10.96
CA ASN A 263 0.58 10.92 10.92
C ASN A 263 1.47 10.76 12.17
N ASN A 264 2.11 11.85 12.61
CA ASN A 264 2.94 11.83 13.83
C ASN A 264 2.10 11.62 15.09
N LEU A 265 0.90 12.23 15.15
CA LEU A 265 -0.04 12.02 16.24
C LEU A 265 -0.51 10.56 16.32
N ILE A 266 -0.92 9.99 15.19
CA ILE A 266 -1.35 8.58 15.07
C ILE A 266 -0.21 7.66 15.52
N ALA A 267 1.00 7.83 14.98
CA ALA A 267 2.14 6.97 15.30
C ALA A 267 2.49 6.99 16.80
N LYS A 268 2.43 8.14 17.46
CA LYS A 268 2.64 8.25 18.91
C LYS A 268 1.56 7.50 19.70
N HIS A 269 0.31 7.63 19.28
CA HIS A 269 -0.80 6.94 19.94
C HIS A 269 -0.69 5.42 19.77
N GLU A 270 -0.41 4.95 18.56
CA GLU A 270 -0.20 3.53 18.26
C GLU A 270 0.97 2.93 19.05
N GLU A 271 2.07 3.66 19.22
CA GLU A 271 3.19 3.24 20.07
C GLU A 271 2.74 3.02 21.54
N ILE A 272 1.93 3.94 22.08
CA ILE A 272 1.42 3.87 23.46
C ILE A 272 0.50 2.66 23.67
N ILE A 273 -0.42 2.41 22.73
CA ILE A 273 -1.45 1.36 22.90
C ILE A 273 -0.95 -0.04 22.52
N ALA A 274 -0.02 -0.16 21.56
CA ALA A 274 0.44 -1.45 21.08
C ALA A 274 1.61 -2.03 21.90
N ASN A 275 2.52 -1.19 22.42
CA ASN A 275 3.68 -1.69 23.15
C ASN A 275 3.35 -2.53 24.39
N PRO A 276 2.33 -2.23 25.22
CA PRO A 276 1.95 -3.11 26.33
C PRO A 276 1.54 -4.52 25.87
N LEU A 277 0.84 -4.64 24.73
CA LEU A 277 0.49 -5.94 24.16
C LEU A 277 1.73 -6.68 23.65
N LEU A 278 2.61 -5.97 22.93
CA LEU A 278 3.86 -6.54 22.44
C LEU A 278 4.76 -7.03 23.57
N ASP A 279 4.94 -6.23 24.63
CA ASP A 279 5.70 -6.61 25.83
C ASP A 279 5.09 -7.83 26.52
N TYR A 280 3.76 -7.91 26.61
CA TYR A 280 3.06 -9.07 27.19
C TYR A 280 3.30 -10.33 26.36
N LEU A 281 3.12 -10.28 25.05
CA LEU A 281 3.33 -11.44 24.16
C LEU A 281 4.79 -11.89 24.15
N ASP A 282 5.75 -10.96 24.11
CA ASP A 282 7.19 -11.24 24.14
C ASP A 282 7.65 -11.86 25.45
N SER A 283 7.00 -11.53 26.58
CA SER A 283 7.31 -12.11 27.89
C SER A 283 6.87 -13.55 28.05
N ARG A 284 6.00 -14.06 27.18
CA ARG A 284 5.44 -15.41 27.25
C ARG A 284 6.37 -16.43 26.60
N LYS A 285 6.65 -17.53 27.31
CA LYS A 285 7.52 -18.61 26.80
C LYS A 285 6.83 -19.55 25.80
N ASP A 286 5.49 -19.57 25.80
CA ASP A 286 4.64 -20.40 24.96
C ASP A 286 4.10 -19.68 23.72
N VAL A 287 4.59 -18.46 23.47
CA VAL A 287 4.19 -17.62 22.34
C VAL A 287 5.39 -17.21 21.50
N ARG A 288 5.29 -17.38 20.20
CA ARG A 288 6.22 -16.78 19.26
C ARG A 288 5.57 -15.54 18.65
N LEU A 289 6.01 -14.36 19.08
CA LEU A 289 5.67 -13.08 18.46
C LEU A 289 6.38 -12.97 17.09
N ILE A 290 5.66 -12.50 16.08
CA ILE A 290 6.21 -12.33 14.73
C ILE A 290 6.68 -10.89 14.52
N GLY A 291 7.95 -10.72 14.16
CA GLY A 291 8.58 -9.42 13.94
C GLY A 291 9.09 -8.75 15.22
N LYS A 292 9.34 -7.44 15.14
CA LYS A 292 9.89 -6.65 16.25
C LYS A 292 8.95 -6.66 17.47
N ASN A 293 9.53 -6.77 18.66
CA ASN A 293 8.78 -6.78 19.93
C ASN A 293 8.42 -5.39 20.47
N LYS A 294 8.80 -4.31 19.75
CA LYS A 294 8.45 -2.93 20.13
C LYS A 294 8.25 -2.04 18.92
N ILE A 295 7.30 -1.11 19.03
CA ILE A 295 7.18 0.04 18.16
C ILE A 295 8.10 1.13 18.72
N LYS A 296 9.03 1.60 17.88
CA LYS A 296 9.92 2.72 18.19
C LYS A 296 10.28 3.44 16.90
N ASN A 297 10.09 4.76 16.86
CA ASN A 297 10.43 5.57 15.69
C ASN A 297 9.80 5.05 14.38
N LYS A 298 8.54 4.64 14.43
CA LYS A 298 7.79 4.12 13.26
C LYS A 298 8.43 2.90 12.58
N ASN A 299 9.23 2.11 13.29
CA ASN A 299 9.92 0.92 12.75
C ASN A 299 8.99 -0.28 12.50
N ARG A 300 7.78 -0.23 13.01
CA ARG A 300 6.69 -1.19 12.74
C ARG A 300 5.32 -0.54 12.90
N ALA A 301 4.33 -1.08 12.20
CA ALA A 301 2.92 -0.80 12.43
C ALA A 301 2.38 -1.60 13.64
N PRO A 302 1.21 -1.23 14.20
CA PRO A 302 0.56 -1.96 15.30
C PRO A 302 -0.10 -3.28 14.85
N THR A 303 0.22 -3.79 13.68
CA THR A 303 -0.14 -5.14 13.23
C THR A 303 0.59 -6.16 14.10
N VAL A 304 -0.15 -6.91 14.94
CA VAL A 304 0.42 -7.88 15.87
C VAL A 304 0.01 -9.28 15.44
N ALA A 305 0.99 -10.08 14.99
CA ALA A 305 0.82 -11.48 14.64
C ALA A 305 1.64 -12.37 15.54
N PHE A 306 1.07 -13.49 15.97
CA PHE A 306 1.72 -14.45 16.86
C PHE A 306 1.17 -15.87 16.67
N ILE A 307 1.91 -16.87 17.15
CA ILE A 307 1.50 -18.27 17.26
C ILE A 307 1.80 -18.80 18.66
N PHE A 308 1.08 -19.88 19.04
CA PHE A 308 1.37 -20.62 20.27
C PHE A 308 2.08 -21.94 19.92
N ASP A 309 2.97 -22.41 20.81
CA ASP A 309 3.71 -23.67 20.59
C ASP A 309 2.79 -24.90 20.64
N ASN A 310 1.74 -24.87 21.47
CA ASN A 310 0.92 -26.03 21.79
C ASN A 310 -0.57 -25.89 21.44
N LYS A 311 -0.93 -24.88 20.65
CA LYS A 311 -2.31 -24.62 20.21
C LYS A 311 -2.32 -24.13 18.78
N SER A 312 -3.32 -24.54 18.02
CA SER A 312 -3.51 -23.99 16.69
C SER A 312 -3.94 -22.52 16.75
N SER A 313 -3.54 -21.74 15.75
CA SER A 313 -3.94 -20.34 15.62
C SER A 313 -5.46 -20.19 15.55
N LYS A 314 -6.14 -21.17 14.94
CA LYS A 314 -7.60 -21.23 14.88
C LYS A 314 -8.24 -21.39 16.27
N GLU A 315 -7.74 -22.29 17.11
CA GLU A 315 -8.23 -22.47 18.48
C GLU A 315 -8.04 -21.19 19.31
N VAL A 316 -6.84 -20.60 19.24
CA VAL A 316 -6.52 -19.36 19.96
C VAL A 316 -7.43 -18.22 19.52
N SER A 317 -7.58 -17.99 18.22
CA SER A 317 -8.47 -16.96 17.69
C SER A 317 -9.91 -17.15 18.16
N ASN A 318 -10.44 -18.38 18.10
CA ASN A 318 -11.79 -18.69 18.58
C ASN A 318 -11.97 -18.39 20.07
N GLU A 319 -10.98 -18.72 20.90
CA GLU A 319 -11.04 -18.44 22.33
C GLU A 319 -10.97 -16.94 22.66
N LEU A 320 -10.19 -16.17 21.89
CA LEU A 320 -10.13 -14.71 22.02
C LEU A 320 -11.45 -14.07 21.63
N VAL A 321 -12.06 -14.51 20.52
CA VAL A 321 -13.38 -14.02 20.05
C VAL A 321 -14.47 -14.27 21.10
N LYS A 322 -14.51 -15.45 21.76
CA LYS A 322 -15.44 -15.72 22.87
C LYS A 322 -15.30 -14.74 24.03
N ARG A 323 -14.12 -14.11 24.20
CA ARG A 323 -13.84 -13.10 25.23
C ARG A 323 -14.00 -11.67 24.73
N GLY A 324 -14.59 -11.47 23.56
CA GLY A 324 -14.81 -10.15 22.96
C GLY A 324 -13.56 -9.52 22.33
N ILE A 325 -12.49 -10.29 22.13
CA ILE A 325 -11.26 -9.79 21.47
C ILE A 325 -11.33 -10.20 19.99
N ALA A 326 -11.50 -9.23 19.11
CA ALA A 326 -11.61 -9.45 17.68
C ALA A 326 -10.25 -9.83 17.09
N THR A 327 -10.09 -11.09 16.75
CA THR A 327 -8.91 -11.64 16.08
C THR A 327 -9.33 -12.59 14.96
N ARG A 328 -8.41 -12.86 14.05
CA ARG A 328 -8.56 -13.87 13.02
C ARG A 328 -7.27 -14.67 12.87
N ASN A 329 -7.38 -15.95 12.51
CA ASN A 329 -6.26 -16.76 12.06
C ASN A 329 -6.32 -16.93 10.54
N ASP A 330 -5.19 -16.77 9.89
CA ASP A 330 -5.05 -16.94 8.43
C ASP A 330 -3.57 -16.80 8.03
N ASN A 331 -3.24 -17.08 6.76
CA ASN A 331 -2.01 -16.62 6.12
C ASN A 331 -2.12 -15.20 5.57
N PHE A 332 -3.31 -14.61 5.57
CA PHE A 332 -3.60 -13.24 5.13
C PHE A 332 -3.01 -12.89 3.76
N TYR A 333 -3.05 -13.84 2.81
CA TYR A 333 -2.47 -13.73 1.47
C TYR A 333 -0.94 -13.47 1.44
N ALA A 334 -0.24 -13.78 2.55
CA ALA A 334 1.21 -13.71 2.66
C ALA A 334 1.80 -15.09 3.00
N TRP A 335 1.28 -16.15 2.37
CA TRP A 335 1.67 -17.54 2.65
C TRP A 335 3.17 -17.79 2.46
N ARG A 336 3.84 -17.05 1.55
CA ARG A 336 5.31 -17.15 1.35
C ARG A 336 6.08 -16.64 2.57
N CYS A 337 5.57 -15.59 3.21
CA CYS A 337 6.12 -15.06 4.46
C CYS A 337 6.03 -16.10 5.58
N LEU A 338 4.87 -16.72 5.75
CA LEU A 338 4.68 -17.75 6.76
C LEU A 338 5.56 -18.97 6.49
N LYS A 339 5.63 -19.43 5.23
CA LYS A 339 6.49 -20.54 4.82
C LYS A 339 7.97 -20.25 5.11
N ALA A 340 8.44 -19.03 4.83
CA ALA A 340 9.81 -18.61 5.10
C ALA A 340 10.13 -18.57 6.62
N LEU A 341 9.12 -18.30 7.44
CA LEU A 341 9.21 -18.32 8.91
C LEU A 341 9.02 -19.71 9.53
N GLY A 342 8.80 -20.75 8.71
CA GLY A 342 8.54 -22.11 9.18
C GLY A 342 7.17 -22.27 9.86
N ILE A 343 6.19 -21.44 9.52
CA ILE A 343 4.84 -21.47 10.05
C ILE A 343 3.92 -22.22 9.09
N ASP A 344 3.03 -23.06 9.62
CA ASP A 344 2.00 -23.75 8.85
C ASP A 344 1.10 -22.70 8.14
N THR A 345 1.05 -22.77 6.82
CA THR A 345 0.31 -21.79 6.01
C THR A 345 -1.20 -21.99 6.02
N GLU A 346 -1.67 -23.19 6.44
CA GLU A 346 -3.11 -23.52 6.51
C GLU A 346 -3.70 -23.04 7.87
N ASP A 347 -2.96 -23.24 8.97
CA ASP A 347 -3.37 -22.72 10.30
C ASP A 347 -3.09 -21.20 10.39
N GLY A 348 -2.02 -20.74 9.75
CA GLY A 348 -1.64 -19.34 9.72
C GLY A 348 -1.13 -18.79 11.06
N VAL A 349 -1.32 -17.49 11.25
CA VAL A 349 -1.02 -16.78 12.50
C VAL A 349 -2.29 -16.19 13.11
N VAL A 350 -2.34 -15.99 14.40
CA VAL A 350 -3.33 -15.11 15.06
C VAL A 350 -2.93 -13.67 14.81
N ARG A 351 -3.88 -12.86 14.33
CA ARG A 351 -3.64 -11.45 14.09
C ARG A 351 -4.84 -10.59 14.48
#